data_7bfc80876d94ef86112c52bde4e63666
#
_entry.id   7bfc80876d94ef86112c52bde4e63666
#
_cell.length_a   1.000
_cell.length_b   1.000
_cell.length_c   1.000
_cell.angle_alpha   90.00
_cell.angle_beta   90.00
_cell.angle_gamma   90.00
#
_symmetry.space_group_name_H-M   'P 1'
#
loop_
_entity.id
_entity.type
_entity.pdbx_description
1 polymer ?
#
loop_
_entity_poly.entity_id
_entity_poly.type
_entity_poly.pdbx_seq_one_letter_code
_entity_poly.pdbx_strand_id
1 'polypeptide(L)'
;MMALAGSCFAADFTDKSADPNAMPEVPAEFEVQLFAGEPLVRQPCSMAFDAKGRLFVGMGPQYRSPKPETPGDSVVMVLDTDGDGQADSTKVFAIGFNAIQGLAWHGRDLWIANAPDLTLVRDLDGDDQADQYVRVYTDLGNLEHGLHGLNWAPDGKLYMSKGNSKGLN
;
A
#
# COMPACT_ATOMS: atom_id res chain seq x y z
N MET A 1 25.79 39.93 -6.74
CA MET A 1 24.78 38.97 -7.21
C MET A 1 25.48 37.62 -7.37
N MET A 2 25.43 36.84 -6.31
CA MET A 2 26.15 35.55 -6.22
C MET A 2 25.14 34.43 -6.44
N ALA A 3 25.28 33.71 -7.54
CA ALA A 3 24.44 32.55 -7.83
C ALA A 3 25.00 31.35 -7.07
N LEU A 4 24.24 30.83 -6.11
CA LEU A 4 24.51 29.54 -5.47
C LEU A 4 24.02 28.44 -6.41
N ALA A 5 24.95 27.77 -7.07
CA ALA A 5 24.70 26.52 -7.78
C ALA A 5 24.60 25.40 -6.73
N GLY A 6 23.38 24.98 -6.41
CA GLY A 6 23.16 23.77 -5.63
C GLY A 6 23.49 22.55 -6.48
N SER A 7 24.55 21.81 -6.13
CA SER A 7 24.84 20.52 -6.74
C SER A 7 23.76 19.51 -6.28
N CYS A 8 22.92 19.12 -7.21
CA CYS A 8 22.04 17.96 -7.04
C CYS A 8 22.92 16.71 -7.08
N PHE A 9 23.14 16.07 -5.95
CA PHE A 9 23.77 14.75 -5.92
C PHE A 9 22.76 13.75 -6.47
N ALA A 10 22.96 13.35 -7.73
CA ALA A 10 22.30 12.15 -8.24
C ALA A 10 22.93 10.95 -7.52
N ALA A 11 22.15 10.22 -6.74
CA ALA A 11 22.61 8.96 -6.19
C ALA A 11 22.88 7.98 -7.33
N ASP A 12 24.05 7.39 -7.33
CA ASP A 12 24.44 6.38 -8.33
C ASP A 12 23.80 5.04 -7.91
N PHE A 13 22.68 4.70 -8.56
CA PHE A 13 21.95 3.45 -8.33
C PHE A 13 22.58 2.22 -9.03
N THR A 14 23.80 2.33 -9.53
CA THR A 14 24.48 1.24 -10.25
C THR A 14 25.34 0.35 -9.36
N ASP A 15 25.46 0.66 -8.08
CA ASP A 15 26.24 -0.17 -7.15
C ASP A 15 25.51 -1.48 -6.84
N LYS A 16 25.90 -2.54 -7.54
CA LYS A 16 25.41 -3.90 -7.34
C LYS A 16 26.01 -4.58 -6.09
N SER A 17 26.88 -3.89 -5.33
CA SER A 17 27.51 -4.38 -4.11
C SER A 17 26.72 -4.02 -2.85
N ALA A 18 25.65 -3.24 -2.94
CA ALA A 18 24.82 -2.88 -1.80
C ALA A 18 24.18 -4.14 -1.19
N ASP A 19 24.37 -4.31 0.11
CA ASP A 19 23.67 -5.35 0.88
C ASP A 19 22.15 -5.13 0.75
N PRO A 20 21.39 -6.10 0.20
CA PRO A 20 19.95 -5.96 0.08
C PRO A 20 19.22 -5.85 1.43
N ASN A 21 19.91 -6.17 2.54
CA ASN A 21 19.38 -6.05 3.89
C ASN A 21 19.90 -4.81 4.63
N ALA A 22 20.73 -3.98 3.98
CA ALA A 22 21.22 -2.76 4.60
C ALA A 22 20.05 -1.80 4.87
N MET A 23 20.00 -1.30 6.11
CA MET A 23 19.02 -0.27 6.47
C MET A 23 19.36 1.05 5.78
N PRO A 24 18.35 1.86 5.38
CA PRO A 24 18.58 3.18 4.83
C PRO A 24 19.40 4.07 5.78
N GLU A 25 20.36 4.81 5.25
CA GLU A 25 21.01 5.87 6.01
C GLU A 25 20.08 7.05 6.19
N VAL A 26 19.93 7.52 7.43
CA VAL A 26 19.07 8.64 7.80
C VAL A 26 19.85 9.68 8.60
N PRO A 27 19.41 10.96 8.66
CA PRO A 27 19.98 11.96 9.54
C PRO A 27 19.98 11.48 10.99
N ALA A 28 20.93 11.98 11.79
CA ALA A 28 21.20 11.51 13.16
C ALA A 28 20.01 11.66 14.14
N GLU A 29 19.04 12.53 13.82
CA GLU A 29 17.81 12.74 14.58
C GLU A 29 16.75 11.66 14.32
N PHE A 30 16.95 10.76 13.34
CA PHE A 30 16.02 9.70 12.97
C PHE A 30 16.64 8.34 13.20
N GLU A 31 15.81 7.39 13.56
CA GLU A 31 16.14 5.98 13.64
C GLU A 31 15.29 5.20 12.63
N VAL A 32 15.87 4.19 11.98
CA VAL A 32 15.17 3.29 11.06
C VAL A 32 15.15 1.90 11.66
N GLN A 33 13.94 1.34 11.73
CA GLN A 33 13.69 -0.01 12.19
C GLN A 33 12.88 -0.77 11.14
N LEU A 34 13.21 -2.03 10.90
CA LEU A 34 12.36 -2.92 10.11
C LEU A 34 11.14 -3.32 10.96
N PHE A 35 9.96 -2.85 10.57
CA PHE A 35 8.72 -3.18 11.26
C PHE A 35 8.15 -4.55 10.83
N ALA A 36 8.08 -4.82 9.54
CA ALA A 36 7.57 -6.08 8.99
C ALA A 36 8.25 -6.44 7.68
N GLY A 37 8.49 -7.71 7.47
CA GLY A 37 9.05 -8.28 6.24
C GLY A 37 8.46 -9.65 5.95
N GLU A 38 9.00 -10.36 4.98
CA GLU A 38 8.61 -11.75 4.72
C GLU A 38 8.95 -12.65 5.92
N PRO A 39 8.09 -13.59 6.27
CA PRO A 39 6.88 -14.02 5.53
C PRO A 39 5.59 -13.29 5.89
N LEU A 40 5.61 -12.34 6.84
CA LEU A 40 4.41 -11.65 7.32
C LEU A 40 3.75 -10.79 6.23
N VAL A 41 4.56 -10.05 5.48
CA VAL A 41 4.10 -9.28 4.32
C VAL A 41 4.84 -9.71 3.07
N ARG A 42 4.08 -9.94 1.98
CA ARG A 42 4.61 -10.37 0.69
C ARG A 42 4.21 -9.39 -0.39
N GLN A 43 5.19 -8.89 -1.15
CA GLN A 43 4.97 -7.92 -2.23
C GLN A 43 4.01 -6.80 -1.81
N PRO A 44 4.33 -6.06 -0.72
CA PRO A 44 3.49 -4.96 -0.27
C PRO A 44 3.45 -3.87 -1.33
N CYS A 45 2.25 -3.45 -1.73
CA CYS A 45 2.05 -2.46 -2.78
C CYS A 45 1.38 -1.18 -2.28
N SER A 46 0.74 -1.23 -1.12
CA SER A 46 0.15 -0.05 -0.47
C SER A 46 -0.03 -0.31 1.02
N MET A 47 -0.07 0.76 1.80
CA MET A 47 -0.36 0.67 3.24
C MET A 47 -1.20 1.86 3.68
N ALA A 48 -1.99 1.65 4.74
CA ALA A 48 -2.77 2.70 5.37
C ALA A 48 -2.99 2.39 6.86
N PHE A 49 -3.05 3.44 7.68
CA PHE A 49 -3.43 3.32 9.08
C PHE A 49 -4.91 3.65 9.26
N ASP A 50 -5.60 2.89 10.12
CA ASP A 50 -6.95 3.25 10.54
C ASP A 50 -6.93 4.29 11.67
N ALA A 51 -8.12 4.70 12.12
CA ALA A 51 -8.27 5.68 13.20
C ALA A 51 -7.76 5.19 14.57
N LYS A 52 -7.49 3.90 14.73
CA LYS A 52 -6.91 3.30 15.93
C LYS A 52 -5.38 3.16 15.83
N GLY A 53 -4.78 3.59 14.72
CA GLY A 53 -3.34 3.44 14.46
C GLY A 53 -2.91 2.04 14.03
N ARG A 54 -3.84 1.16 13.63
CA ARG A 54 -3.52 -0.19 13.15
C ARG A 54 -3.09 -0.13 11.68
N LEU A 55 -2.02 -0.85 11.35
CA LEU A 55 -1.46 -0.89 10.01
C LEU A 55 -2.17 -1.93 9.14
N PHE A 56 -2.64 -1.50 7.99
CA PHE A 56 -3.18 -2.36 6.94
C PHE A 56 -2.29 -2.30 5.71
N VAL A 57 -1.97 -3.47 5.16
CA VAL A 57 -1.07 -3.62 4.02
C VAL A 57 -1.78 -4.37 2.90
N GLY A 58 -1.79 -3.76 1.72
CA GLY A 58 -2.20 -4.41 0.47
C GLY A 58 -1.07 -5.25 -0.07
N MET A 59 -1.31 -6.54 -0.23
CA MET A 59 -0.37 -7.49 -0.80
C MET A 59 -0.77 -7.87 -2.22
N GLY A 60 0.18 -7.80 -3.15
CA GLY A 60 -0.03 -8.06 -4.58
C GLY A 60 0.77 -9.23 -5.13
N PRO A 61 0.65 -10.47 -4.60
CA PRO A 61 1.44 -11.61 -5.07
C PRO A 61 1.15 -12.02 -6.50
N GLN A 62 0.01 -11.61 -7.05
CA GLN A 62 -0.39 -11.89 -8.45
C GLN A 62 0.10 -10.85 -9.45
N TYR A 63 0.82 -9.84 -9.01
CA TYR A 63 1.21 -8.70 -9.85
C TYR A 63 1.66 -9.13 -11.25
N ARG A 64 1.02 -8.57 -12.29
CA ARG A 64 1.21 -8.75 -13.75
C ARG A 64 0.93 -10.13 -14.33
N SER A 65 0.97 -11.20 -13.55
CA SER A 65 0.86 -12.56 -14.12
C SER A 65 0.15 -13.48 -13.14
N PRO A 66 -1.16 -13.27 -12.91
CA PRO A 66 -1.91 -14.14 -12.03
C PRO A 66 -1.91 -15.58 -12.56
N LYS A 67 -1.61 -16.54 -11.68
CA LYS A 67 -1.61 -17.97 -11.98
C LYS A 67 -2.52 -18.66 -10.99
N PRO A 68 -3.11 -19.80 -11.36
CA PRO A 68 -4.02 -20.54 -10.47
C PRO A 68 -3.42 -20.91 -9.11
N GLU A 69 -2.12 -21.14 -9.07
CA GLU A 69 -1.37 -21.49 -7.85
C GLU A 69 -0.92 -20.29 -7.02
N THR A 70 -1.02 -19.07 -7.57
CA THR A 70 -0.63 -17.85 -6.84
C THR A 70 -1.80 -17.39 -5.99
N PRO A 71 -1.59 -17.12 -4.69
CA PRO A 71 -2.62 -16.53 -3.85
C PRO A 71 -3.14 -15.22 -4.45
N GLY A 72 -4.45 -14.99 -4.34
CA GLY A 72 -5.05 -13.72 -4.72
C GLY A 72 -4.51 -12.55 -3.91
N ASP A 73 -4.61 -11.36 -4.45
CA ASP A 73 -4.26 -10.15 -3.74
C ASP A 73 -5.19 -9.95 -2.53
N SER A 74 -4.63 -9.47 -1.44
CA SER A 74 -5.33 -9.36 -0.17
C SER A 74 -4.89 -8.12 0.60
N VAL A 75 -5.72 -7.72 1.56
CA VAL A 75 -5.35 -6.75 2.58
C VAL A 75 -5.18 -7.48 3.90
N VAL A 76 -4.05 -7.29 4.54
CA VAL A 76 -3.77 -7.82 5.87
C VAL A 76 -3.61 -6.70 6.88
N MET A 77 -4.05 -6.94 8.09
CA MET A 77 -3.70 -6.14 9.26
C MET A 77 -2.40 -6.69 9.84
N VAL A 78 -1.42 -5.83 10.02
CA VAL A 78 -0.09 -6.19 10.56
C VAL A 78 -0.04 -5.81 12.02
N LEU A 79 0.32 -6.76 12.86
CA LEU A 79 0.19 -6.66 14.32
C LEU A 79 1.56 -6.76 14.99
N ASP A 80 1.83 -5.80 15.86
CA ASP A 80 2.85 -5.82 16.89
C ASP A 80 2.11 -6.04 18.21
N THR A 81 2.16 -7.26 18.73
CA THR A 81 1.32 -7.67 19.87
C THR A 81 1.97 -7.47 21.21
N ASP A 82 3.29 -7.34 21.25
CA ASP A 82 4.07 -7.12 22.48
C ASP A 82 4.63 -5.70 22.60
N GLY A 83 4.50 -4.87 21.55
CA GLY A 83 4.84 -3.46 21.58
C GLY A 83 6.35 -3.19 21.44
N ASP A 84 7.10 -4.11 20.86
CA ASP A 84 8.55 -3.96 20.70
C ASP A 84 8.95 -3.16 19.43
N GLY A 85 7.96 -2.78 18.61
CA GLY A 85 8.16 -2.04 17.36
C GLY A 85 8.43 -2.94 16.16
N GLN A 86 8.24 -4.25 16.30
CA GLN A 86 8.30 -5.23 15.22
C GLN A 86 6.98 -6.00 15.14
N ALA A 87 6.58 -6.36 13.95
CA ALA A 87 5.35 -7.12 13.77
C ALA A 87 5.56 -8.61 14.05
N ASP A 88 4.67 -9.19 14.85
CA ASP A 88 4.66 -10.61 15.22
C ASP A 88 3.78 -11.45 14.30
N SER A 89 2.68 -10.85 13.82
CA SER A 89 1.64 -11.60 13.13
C SER A 89 0.85 -10.74 12.15
N THR A 90 0.07 -11.41 11.33
CA THR A 90 -0.89 -10.75 10.44
C THR A 90 -2.25 -11.41 10.55
N LYS A 91 -3.29 -10.59 10.37
CA LYS A 91 -4.66 -11.06 10.20
C LYS A 91 -5.18 -10.63 8.84
N VAL A 92 -5.74 -11.58 8.07
CA VAL A 92 -6.37 -11.26 6.80
C VAL A 92 -7.63 -10.45 7.06
N PHE A 93 -7.67 -9.23 6.51
CA PHE A 93 -8.81 -8.34 6.59
C PHE A 93 -9.75 -8.47 5.40
N ALA A 94 -9.20 -8.49 4.18
CA ALA A 94 -9.99 -8.59 2.96
C ALA A 94 -9.24 -9.35 1.86
N ILE A 95 -9.98 -10.11 1.05
CA ILE A 95 -9.44 -10.97 -0.04
C ILE A 95 -10.21 -10.76 -1.34
N GLY A 96 -9.75 -11.38 -2.41
CA GLY A 96 -10.47 -11.41 -3.69
C GLY A 96 -10.19 -10.22 -4.58
N PHE A 97 -9.08 -9.56 -4.39
CA PHE A 97 -8.62 -8.44 -5.22
C PHE A 97 -7.65 -8.91 -6.31
N ASN A 98 -7.45 -8.00 -7.25
CA ASN A 98 -6.44 -8.10 -8.28
C ASN A 98 -5.77 -6.72 -8.41
N ALA A 99 -4.42 -6.70 -8.44
CA ALA A 99 -3.63 -5.49 -8.57
C ALA A 99 -4.04 -4.36 -7.60
N ILE A 100 -3.95 -4.63 -6.30
CA ILE A 100 -4.10 -3.58 -5.27
C ILE A 100 -2.98 -2.56 -5.46
N GLN A 101 -3.34 -1.28 -5.63
CA GLN A 101 -2.39 -0.19 -5.87
C GLN A 101 -2.58 1.00 -4.92
N GLY A 102 -3.59 0.99 -4.09
CA GLY A 102 -3.84 2.05 -3.13
C GLY A 102 -4.81 1.65 -2.04
N LEU A 103 -4.57 2.13 -0.82
CA LEU A 103 -5.43 1.96 0.33
C LEU A 103 -5.67 3.32 0.99
N ALA A 104 -6.90 3.58 1.43
CA ALA A 104 -7.20 4.75 2.27
C ALA A 104 -8.39 4.49 3.18
N TRP A 105 -8.25 4.74 4.47
CA TRP A 105 -9.33 4.69 5.44
C TRP A 105 -10.14 6.00 5.46
N HIS A 106 -11.47 5.88 5.57
CA HIS A 106 -12.35 6.98 5.89
C HIS A 106 -13.41 6.52 6.88
N GLY A 107 -13.24 6.91 8.13
CA GLY A 107 -14.07 6.40 9.21
C GLY A 107 -13.90 4.88 9.38
N ARG A 108 -14.98 4.12 9.11
CA ARG A 108 -15.01 2.65 9.18
C ARG A 108 -14.84 1.97 7.81
N ASP A 109 -14.66 2.75 6.76
CA ASP A 109 -14.62 2.29 5.38
C ASP A 109 -13.17 2.26 4.87
N LEU A 110 -12.69 1.10 4.41
CA LEU A 110 -11.44 1.02 3.67
C LEU A 110 -11.71 1.11 2.18
N TRP A 111 -11.10 2.10 1.54
CA TRP A 111 -11.13 2.30 0.10
C TRP A 111 -9.91 1.65 -0.53
N ILE A 112 -10.13 0.83 -1.54
CA ILE A 112 -9.09 0.02 -2.19
C ILE A 112 -9.09 0.32 -3.68
N ALA A 113 -7.96 0.84 -4.18
CA ALA A 113 -7.70 0.90 -5.61
C ALA A 113 -7.19 -0.48 -6.07
N ASN A 114 -8.02 -1.21 -6.77
CA ASN A 114 -7.72 -2.55 -7.29
C ASN A 114 -8.13 -2.62 -8.77
N ALA A 115 -7.17 -2.37 -9.65
CA ALA A 115 -7.44 -2.21 -11.08
C ALA A 115 -8.34 -3.33 -11.65
N PRO A 116 -9.38 -2.98 -12.43
CA PRO A 116 -9.74 -1.62 -12.89
C PRO A 116 -10.69 -0.86 -11.96
N ASP A 117 -10.90 -1.35 -10.74
CA ASP A 117 -11.97 -0.91 -9.85
C ASP A 117 -11.44 -0.01 -8.71
N LEU A 118 -12.34 0.80 -8.17
CA LEU A 118 -12.26 1.36 -6.83
C LEU A 118 -13.33 0.67 -5.99
N THR A 119 -12.88 -0.06 -4.97
CA THR A 119 -13.73 -0.85 -4.09
C THR A 119 -13.71 -0.29 -2.68
N LEU A 120 -14.87 -0.24 -2.05
CA LEU A 120 -15.02 0.05 -0.63
C LEU A 120 -15.31 -1.24 0.11
N VAL A 121 -14.61 -1.48 1.21
CA VAL A 121 -14.87 -2.64 2.08
C VAL A 121 -15.15 -2.21 3.51
N ARG A 122 -15.96 -3.01 4.19
CA ARG A 122 -16.39 -2.78 5.59
C ARG A 122 -16.36 -4.06 6.37
N ASP A 123 -15.92 -3.94 7.60
CA ASP A 123 -16.17 -4.86 8.69
C ASP A 123 -17.45 -4.38 9.40
N LEU A 124 -18.51 -5.18 9.36
CA LEU A 124 -19.83 -4.81 9.90
C LEU A 124 -20.02 -5.27 11.34
N ASP A 125 -19.45 -6.40 11.72
CA ASP A 125 -19.62 -7.01 13.05
C ASP A 125 -18.45 -6.77 14.01
N GLY A 126 -17.33 -6.25 13.51
CA GLY A 126 -16.18 -5.85 14.32
C GLY A 126 -15.19 -7.00 14.58
N ASP A 127 -15.22 -8.03 13.77
CA ASP A 127 -14.32 -9.16 13.89
C ASP A 127 -12.97 -8.96 13.18
N ASP A 128 -12.73 -7.75 12.64
CA ASP A 128 -11.55 -7.36 11.86
C ASP A 128 -11.40 -8.16 10.55
N GLN A 129 -12.53 -8.55 9.94
CA GLN A 129 -12.61 -9.07 8.59
C GLN A 129 -13.67 -8.30 7.81
N ALA A 130 -13.50 -8.17 6.51
CA ALA A 130 -14.45 -7.45 5.67
C ALA A 130 -15.64 -8.34 5.29
N ASP A 131 -16.85 -7.92 5.68
CA ASP A 131 -18.13 -8.57 5.35
C ASP A 131 -18.76 -8.01 4.10
N GLN A 132 -18.50 -6.75 3.80
CA GLN A 132 -19.15 -6.05 2.71
C GLN A 132 -18.12 -5.49 1.73
N TYR A 133 -18.38 -5.73 0.43
CA TYR A 133 -17.58 -5.26 -0.69
C TYR A 133 -18.49 -4.49 -1.65
N VAL A 134 -18.17 -3.23 -1.90
CA VAL A 134 -18.94 -2.35 -2.80
C VAL A 134 -18.01 -1.82 -3.88
N ARG A 135 -18.24 -2.21 -5.13
CA ARG A 135 -17.59 -1.56 -6.27
C ARG A 135 -18.18 -0.17 -6.45
N VAL A 136 -17.36 0.86 -6.20
CA VAL A 136 -17.80 2.26 -6.30
C VAL A 136 -17.64 2.78 -7.71
N TYR A 137 -16.49 2.48 -8.33
CA TYR A 137 -16.18 2.83 -9.72
C TYR A 137 -15.48 1.68 -10.40
N THR A 138 -15.56 1.65 -11.73
CA THR A 138 -14.82 0.75 -12.62
C THR A 138 -14.16 1.54 -13.75
N ASP A 139 -13.31 0.87 -14.57
CA ASP A 139 -12.60 1.46 -15.70
C ASP A 139 -11.58 2.56 -15.31
N LEU A 140 -11.08 2.52 -14.08
CA LEU A 140 -10.12 3.49 -13.55
C LEU A 140 -8.66 3.17 -13.89
N GLY A 141 -8.42 2.27 -14.83
CA GLY A 141 -7.07 1.97 -15.30
C GLY A 141 -6.84 0.50 -15.59
N ASN A 142 -5.57 0.15 -15.74
CA ASN A 142 -5.12 -1.22 -15.99
C ASN A 142 -4.19 -1.70 -14.87
N LEU A 143 -3.69 -2.93 -15.00
CA LEU A 143 -2.82 -3.56 -14.00
C LEU A 143 -1.46 -2.88 -13.81
N GLU A 144 -0.99 -2.08 -14.79
CA GLU A 144 0.32 -1.41 -14.73
C GLU A 144 0.22 0.05 -14.29
N HIS A 145 -0.81 0.76 -14.78
CA HIS A 145 -0.95 2.21 -14.65
C HIS A 145 -2.34 2.54 -14.11
N GLY A 146 -2.78 1.75 -13.14
CA GLY A 146 -4.08 1.91 -12.52
C GLY A 146 -4.20 3.13 -11.62
N LEU A 147 -5.30 3.16 -10.92
CA LEU A 147 -5.56 4.13 -9.88
C LEU A 147 -4.70 3.81 -8.65
N HIS A 148 -4.02 4.81 -8.12
CA HIS A 148 -3.21 4.72 -6.91
C HIS A 148 -3.19 6.05 -6.15
N GLY A 149 -2.39 6.13 -5.07
CA GLY A 149 -2.22 7.37 -4.33
C GLY A 149 -3.52 7.91 -3.74
N LEU A 150 -4.32 7.04 -3.13
CA LEU A 150 -5.56 7.42 -2.46
C LEU A 150 -5.27 8.25 -1.21
N ASN A 151 -5.84 9.46 -1.12
CA ASN A 151 -5.68 10.31 0.06
C ASN A 151 -6.98 11.07 0.36
N TRP A 152 -7.46 10.95 1.57
CA TRP A 152 -8.53 11.80 2.08
C TRP A 152 -7.97 13.14 2.55
N ALA A 153 -8.55 14.22 2.04
CA ALA A 153 -8.17 15.56 2.42
C ALA A 153 -9.11 16.14 3.49
N PRO A 154 -8.68 17.22 4.19
CA PRO A 154 -9.51 17.87 5.20
C PRO A 154 -10.83 18.44 4.68
N ASP A 155 -10.96 18.64 3.37
CA ASP A 155 -12.20 19.07 2.71
C ASP A 155 -13.22 17.94 2.50
N GLY A 156 -12.92 16.73 3.00
CA GLY A 156 -13.77 15.55 2.88
C GLY A 156 -13.78 14.88 1.51
N LYS A 157 -12.83 15.22 0.63
CA LYS A 157 -12.72 14.63 -0.71
C LYS A 157 -11.61 13.59 -0.76
N LEU A 158 -11.86 12.54 -1.52
CA LEU A 158 -10.85 11.56 -1.88
C LEU A 158 -10.08 12.04 -3.11
N TYR A 159 -8.78 12.30 -2.92
CA TYR A 159 -7.85 12.61 -4.00
C TYR A 159 -7.18 11.33 -4.47
N MET A 160 -7.08 11.17 -5.78
CA MET A 160 -6.59 9.97 -6.41
C MET A 160 -5.62 10.34 -7.53
N SER A 161 -4.52 9.62 -7.66
CA SER A 161 -3.65 9.70 -8.81
C SER A 161 -3.86 8.50 -9.73
N LYS A 162 -3.68 8.74 -11.03
CA LYS A 162 -3.77 7.71 -12.04
C LYS A 162 -2.53 7.78 -12.92
N GLY A 163 -1.93 6.63 -13.18
CA GLY A 163 -0.80 6.53 -14.10
C GLY A 163 -1.21 6.84 -15.55
N ASN A 164 -0.22 7.17 -16.37
CA ASN A 164 -0.42 7.45 -17.78
C ASN A 164 -0.76 6.15 -18.54
N SER A 165 -2.03 5.79 -18.60
CA SER A 165 -2.49 4.67 -19.42
C SER A 165 -3.09 5.20 -20.71
N LYS A 166 -2.62 4.69 -21.84
CA LYS A 166 -3.28 4.83 -23.14
C LYS A 166 -4.56 3.99 -23.11
N GLY A 167 -5.67 4.53 -22.65
CA GLY A 167 -6.88 3.74 -22.59
C GLY A 167 -8.07 4.34 -21.85
N LEU A 168 -8.08 5.65 -21.65
CA LEU A 168 -9.34 6.38 -21.49
C LEU A 168 -9.65 7.03 -22.83
N ASN A 169 -10.44 6.37 -23.64
CA ASN A 169 -11.19 7.01 -24.72
C ASN A 169 -12.47 7.58 -24.14
#